data_dc6cd819f284934e80b8249d7b0685f3
#
_entry.id   dc6cd819f284934e80b8249d7b0685f3
#
_cell.length_a   1.000
_cell.length_b   1.000
_cell.length_c   1.000
_cell.angle_alpha   90.00
_cell.angle_beta   90.00
_cell.angle_gamma   90.00
#
_symmetry.space_group_name_H-M   'P 1'
#
loop_
_entity.id
_entity.type
_entity.pdbx_description
1 polymer ?
#
loop_
_entity_poly.entity_id
_entity_poly.type
_entity_poly.pdbx_seq_one_letter_code
_entity_poly.pdbx_strand_id
1 'polypeptide(L)'
;MPAPKTIYFSQIAAGAWNDWVRVINISNQRAKVLAIARNHVAQTVWSAEHNLNPFEAWHPPVQGQADRRGDASLEIRSDQPIVGERHCHSGTQVLDFPGASLETRTVANRLFFPELYSGAYDWLRVFNVSEMEALISIVARDVNGRIVRQLQGRAIS
;
A
#
# COMPACT_ATOMS: atom_id res chain seq x y z
N MET A 1 21.23 -0.19 3.40
CA MET A 1 20.31 0.37 2.38
C MET A 1 19.85 1.73 2.87
N PRO A 2 19.73 2.74 2.00
CA PRO A 2 19.14 4.00 2.41
C PRO A 2 17.69 3.76 2.89
N ALA A 3 17.27 4.49 3.90
CA ALA A 3 15.90 4.46 4.35
C ALA A 3 14.99 5.15 3.31
N PRO A 4 13.77 4.66 3.08
CA PRO A 4 12.89 5.16 2.03
C PRO A 4 12.44 6.59 2.27
N LYS A 5 12.23 7.31 1.18
CA LYS A 5 11.56 8.63 1.15
C LYS A 5 10.16 8.56 0.57
N THR A 6 9.84 7.45 -0.07
CA THR A 6 8.49 7.18 -0.58
C THR A 6 8.03 5.80 -0.14
N ILE A 7 6.85 5.72 0.43
CA ILE A 7 6.21 4.48 0.84
C ILE A 7 4.81 4.37 0.25
N TYR A 8 4.40 3.15 -0.04
CA TYR A 8 3.13 2.82 -0.68
C TYR A 8 2.34 1.84 0.17
N PHE A 9 1.04 2.08 0.24
CA PHE A 9 0.06 1.12 0.75
C PHE A 9 -0.91 0.82 -0.39
N SER A 10 -0.99 -0.45 -0.77
CA SER A 10 -1.83 -0.88 -1.90
C SER A 10 -3.32 -0.62 -1.67
N GLN A 11 -3.73 -0.45 -0.43
CA GLN A 11 -5.11 -0.18 -0.05
C GLN A 11 -5.19 0.69 1.20
N ILE A 12 -6.18 1.59 1.22
CA ILE A 12 -6.82 2.11 2.42
C ILE A 12 -8.26 1.64 2.41
N ALA A 13 -8.74 1.18 3.55
CA ALA A 13 -10.05 0.54 3.64
C ALA A 13 -11.19 1.55 3.75
N ALA A 14 -12.38 1.07 3.40
CA ALA A 14 -13.64 1.75 3.65
C ALA A 14 -14.66 0.79 4.29
N GLY A 15 -15.81 1.31 4.63
CA GLY A 15 -16.90 0.53 5.18
C GLY A 15 -16.71 0.16 6.65
N ALA A 16 -16.83 -1.13 6.97
CA ALA A 16 -16.80 -1.62 8.35
C ALA A 16 -15.38 -1.72 8.96
N TRP A 17 -14.33 -1.48 8.16
CA TRP A 17 -12.95 -1.49 8.63
C TRP A 17 -12.54 -0.10 9.10
N ASN A 18 -12.04 -0.03 10.33
CA ASN A 18 -11.33 1.14 10.82
C ASN A 18 -9.89 1.06 10.33
N ASP A 19 -9.48 2.06 9.61
CA ASP A 19 -8.18 2.11 8.95
C ASP A 19 -7.41 3.35 9.39
N TRP A 20 -6.18 3.16 9.80
CA TRP A 20 -5.29 4.27 10.10
C TRP A 20 -3.87 3.96 9.62
N VAL A 21 -3.18 5.00 9.26
CA VAL A 21 -1.80 4.94 8.82
C VAL A 21 -0.96 5.76 9.79
N ARG A 22 0.21 5.26 10.11
CA ARG A 22 1.21 5.97 10.88
C ARG A 22 2.46 6.15 10.03
N VAL A 23 2.98 7.36 10.02
CA VAL A 23 4.23 7.72 9.34
C VAL A 23 5.15 8.37 10.36
N ILE A 24 6.41 7.97 10.38
CA ILE A 24 7.41 8.48 11.31
C ILE A 24 8.58 9.04 10.49
N ASN A 25 8.98 10.28 10.78
CA ASN A 25 10.25 10.82 10.32
C ASN A 25 11.38 10.16 11.13
N ILE A 26 12.21 9.35 10.48
CA ILE A 26 13.32 8.65 11.16
C ILE A 26 14.67 9.38 11.01
N SER A 27 14.63 10.63 10.56
CA SER A 27 15.81 11.48 10.44
C SER A 27 15.95 12.46 11.62
N ASN A 28 17.13 13.04 11.76
CA ASN A 28 17.41 14.13 12.71
C ASN A 28 17.11 15.53 12.12
N GLN A 29 16.43 15.60 10.99
CA GLN A 29 16.01 16.84 10.32
C GLN A 29 14.49 16.91 10.23
N ARG A 30 13.95 18.12 10.10
CA ARG A 30 12.51 18.31 9.84
C ARG A 30 12.18 17.76 8.45
N ALA A 31 11.08 17.01 8.35
CA ALA A 31 10.57 16.43 7.12
C ALA A 31 9.32 17.14 6.64
N LYS A 32 9.22 17.40 5.33
CA LYS A 32 7.97 17.74 4.65
C LYS A 32 7.39 16.44 4.07
N VAL A 33 6.18 16.10 4.47
CA VAL A 33 5.49 14.86 4.07
C VAL A 33 4.24 15.19 3.29
N LEU A 34 4.01 14.50 2.18
CA LEU A 34 2.82 14.57 1.33
C LEU A 34 2.19 13.18 1.25
N ALA A 35 0.94 13.05 1.68
CA ALA A 35 0.12 11.85 1.51
C ALA A 35 -0.87 12.06 0.35
N ILE A 36 -1.00 11.05 -0.54
CA ILE A 36 -1.84 11.09 -1.73
C ILE A 36 -2.63 9.78 -1.81
N ALA A 37 -3.95 9.86 -1.74
CA ALA A 37 -4.81 8.71 -1.99
C ALA A 37 -5.34 8.74 -3.43
N ARG A 38 -5.29 7.57 -4.11
CA ARG A 38 -5.80 7.40 -5.48
C ARG A 38 -6.80 6.26 -5.54
N ASN A 39 -7.86 6.47 -6.33
CA ASN A 39 -8.85 5.43 -6.60
C ASN A 39 -8.30 4.36 -7.58
N HIS A 40 -9.15 3.37 -7.90
CA HIS A 40 -8.80 2.24 -8.79
C HIS A 40 -8.51 2.64 -10.26
N VAL A 41 -8.75 3.87 -10.66
CA VAL A 41 -8.40 4.45 -11.98
C VAL A 41 -7.31 5.52 -11.86
N ALA A 42 -6.49 5.44 -10.82
CA ALA A 42 -5.35 6.31 -10.52
C ALA A 42 -5.65 7.81 -10.30
N GLN A 43 -6.91 8.20 -10.21
CA GLN A 43 -7.28 9.58 -9.89
C GLN A 43 -7.05 9.89 -8.41
N THR A 44 -6.46 11.03 -8.13
CA THR A 44 -6.31 11.52 -6.76
C THR A 44 -7.69 11.84 -6.18
N VAL A 45 -8.06 11.17 -5.11
CA VAL A 45 -9.31 11.39 -4.38
C VAL A 45 -9.11 12.21 -3.12
N TRP A 46 -7.89 12.22 -2.60
CA TRP A 46 -7.51 12.99 -1.43
C TRP A 46 -6.00 13.21 -1.36
N SER A 47 -5.58 14.32 -0.77
CA SER A 47 -4.18 14.58 -0.42
C SER A 47 -4.07 15.49 0.79
N ALA A 48 -2.97 15.35 1.55
CA ALA A 48 -2.63 16.23 2.65
C ALA A 48 -1.11 16.38 2.78
N GLU A 49 -0.68 17.58 3.16
CA GLU A 49 0.71 17.86 3.52
C GLU A 49 0.86 18.02 5.03
N HIS A 50 2.00 17.61 5.56
CA HIS A 50 2.36 17.79 6.96
C HIS A 50 3.87 17.97 7.13
N ASN A 51 4.26 18.72 8.18
CA ASN A 51 5.65 18.87 8.54
C ASN A 51 5.93 18.11 9.83
N LEU A 52 6.89 17.20 9.82
CA LEU A 52 7.31 16.40 10.96
C LEU A 52 8.64 16.90 11.52
N ASN A 53 8.72 17.11 12.82
CA ASN A 53 9.99 17.29 13.50
C ASN A 53 10.82 15.98 13.47
N PRO A 54 12.11 16.01 13.82
CA PRO A 54 12.89 14.79 14.00
C PRO A 54 12.17 13.79 14.90
N PHE A 55 12.05 12.53 14.43
CA PHE A 55 11.43 11.39 15.13
C PHE A 55 9.94 11.57 15.50
N GLU A 56 9.29 12.57 14.95
CA GLU A 56 7.85 12.78 15.13
C GLU A 56 7.04 11.83 14.23
N ALA A 57 5.88 11.41 14.74
CA ALA A 57 4.90 10.60 14.02
C ALA A 57 3.69 11.45 13.60
N TRP A 58 3.15 11.10 12.43
CA TRP A 58 1.90 11.65 11.90
C TRP A 58 0.92 10.52 11.56
N HIS A 59 -0.34 10.76 11.85
CA HIS A 59 -1.45 9.92 11.41
C HIS A 59 -2.25 10.69 10.35
N PRO A 60 -1.96 10.50 9.04
CA PRO A 60 -2.77 11.12 8.00
C PRO A 60 -4.23 10.67 8.13
N PRO A 61 -5.22 11.59 8.02
CA PRO A 61 -6.63 11.28 8.21
C PRO A 61 -7.20 10.55 6.99
N VAL A 62 -6.78 9.31 6.78
CA VAL A 62 -7.16 8.47 5.63
C VAL A 62 -8.54 7.83 5.77
N GLN A 63 -9.07 7.78 6.98
CA GLN A 63 -10.39 7.20 7.24
C GLN A 63 -11.48 7.92 6.43
N GLY A 64 -12.25 7.16 5.66
CA GLY A 64 -13.32 7.71 4.82
C GLY A 64 -12.84 8.38 3.51
N GLN A 65 -11.54 8.36 3.20
CA GLN A 65 -10.98 8.96 1.98
C GLN A 65 -10.94 8.00 0.78
N ALA A 66 -11.31 6.73 0.98
CA ALA A 66 -11.53 5.82 -0.12
C ALA A 66 -12.74 6.24 -0.96
N ASP A 67 -12.75 5.89 -2.25
CA ASP A 67 -13.90 6.11 -3.12
C ASP A 67 -15.15 5.33 -2.65
N ARG A 68 -16.29 5.52 -3.36
CA ARG A 68 -17.56 4.84 -3.00
C ARG A 68 -17.49 3.33 -3.06
N ARG A 69 -16.49 2.76 -3.73
CA ARG A 69 -16.22 1.31 -3.78
C ARG A 69 -15.36 0.85 -2.62
N GLY A 70 -14.90 1.79 -1.80
CA GLY A 70 -14.07 1.50 -0.64
C GLY A 70 -12.63 1.15 -1.00
N ASP A 71 -12.19 1.52 -2.19
CA ASP A 71 -10.89 1.16 -2.71
C ASP A 71 -10.07 2.41 -3.07
N ALA A 72 -9.01 2.63 -2.32
CA ALA A 72 -7.96 3.57 -2.70
C ALA A 72 -6.59 3.01 -2.31
N SER A 73 -5.57 3.36 -3.06
CA SER A 73 -4.17 3.21 -2.67
C SER A 73 -3.68 4.48 -1.99
N LEU A 74 -2.61 4.38 -1.22
CA LEU A 74 -1.99 5.53 -0.56
C LEU A 74 -0.49 5.56 -0.89
N GLU A 75 -0.04 6.71 -1.37
CA GLU A 75 1.36 7.05 -1.53
C GLU A 75 1.74 8.12 -0.52
N ILE A 76 2.88 7.95 0.15
CA ILE A 76 3.44 8.96 1.06
C ILE A 76 4.85 9.30 0.61
N ARG A 77 5.07 10.55 0.27
CA ARG A 77 6.36 11.13 -0.15
C ARG A 77 6.93 12.00 0.95
N SER A 78 8.25 11.99 1.10
CA SER A 78 8.96 12.85 2.04
C SER A 78 10.29 13.33 1.44
N ASP A 79 10.75 14.48 1.87
CA ASP A 79 12.11 14.95 1.57
C ASP A 79 13.18 14.33 2.49
N GLN A 80 12.75 13.70 3.59
CA GLN A 80 13.59 12.99 4.57
C GLN A 80 13.20 11.51 4.66
N PRO A 81 14.09 10.65 5.17
CA PRO A 81 13.79 9.24 5.44
C PRO A 81 12.58 9.06 6.36
N ILE A 82 11.66 8.20 5.95
CA ILE A 82 10.45 7.87 6.68
C ILE A 82 10.27 6.35 6.81
N VAL A 83 9.50 5.95 7.79
CA VAL A 83 8.91 4.61 7.92
C VAL A 83 7.43 4.75 8.15
N GLY A 84 6.66 3.77 7.73
CA GLY A 84 5.21 3.80 7.93
C GLY A 84 4.60 2.42 7.98
N GLU A 85 3.49 2.36 8.68
CA GLU A 85 2.65 1.18 8.82
C GLU A 85 1.19 1.56 8.62
N ARG A 86 0.42 0.63 8.10
CA ARG A 86 -1.04 0.70 8.04
C ARG A 86 -1.60 -0.33 8.99
N HIS A 87 -2.51 0.11 9.81
CA HIS A 87 -3.25 -0.72 10.73
C HIS A 87 -4.73 -0.68 10.37
N CYS A 88 -5.37 -1.83 10.21
CA CYS A 88 -6.82 -1.88 10.05
C CYS A 88 -7.44 -2.95 10.94
N HIS A 89 -8.64 -2.67 11.42
CA HIS A 89 -9.39 -3.60 12.26
C HIS A 89 -10.88 -3.59 11.96
N SER A 90 -11.52 -4.74 12.16
CA SER A 90 -12.97 -4.91 12.10
C SER A 90 -13.37 -5.91 13.19
N GLY A 91 -14.15 -5.47 14.18
CA GLY A 91 -14.43 -6.28 15.36
C GLY A 91 -13.15 -6.67 16.09
N THR A 92 -12.90 -7.97 16.23
CA THR A 92 -11.67 -8.53 16.86
C THR A 92 -10.53 -8.81 15.88
N GLN A 93 -10.76 -8.63 14.59
CA GLN A 93 -9.73 -8.84 13.57
C GLN A 93 -8.83 -7.60 13.45
N VAL A 94 -7.53 -7.83 13.48
CA VAL A 94 -6.49 -6.80 13.36
C VAL A 94 -5.51 -7.23 12.28
N LEU A 95 -5.17 -6.31 11.38
CA LEU A 95 -4.21 -6.53 10.30
C LEU A 95 -3.25 -5.34 10.24
N ASP A 96 -1.95 -5.65 10.25
CA ASP A 96 -0.88 -4.68 10.14
C ASP A 96 -0.11 -4.87 8.83
N PHE A 97 0.14 -3.79 8.12
CA PHE A 97 0.85 -3.80 6.84
C PHE A 97 1.98 -2.75 6.86
N PRO A 98 3.24 -3.16 6.73
CA PRO A 98 4.32 -2.22 6.54
C PRO A 98 4.18 -1.52 5.18
N GLY A 99 4.64 -0.28 5.09
CA GLY A 99 4.72 0.45 3.83
C GLY A 99 5.74 -0.20 2.89
N ALA A 100 5.34 -0.42 1.65
CA ALA A 100 6.23 -0.89 0.59
C ALA A 100 7.02 0.28 -0.03
N SER A 101 8.26 0.03 -0.48
CA SER A 101 9.05 1.07 -1.15
C SER A 101 9.98 0.48 -2.21
N LEU A 102 10.34 1.31 -3.20
CA LEU A 102 11.35 0.98 -4.22
C LEU A 102 12.74 0.89 -3.60
N GLU A 103 13.06 1.76 -2.66
CA GLU A 103 14.36 1.83 -2.00
C GLU A 103 14.65 0.58 -1.14
N THR A 104 13.62 0.01 -0.53
CA THR A 104 13.73 -1.23 0.27
C THR A 104 13.49 -2.50 -0.55
N ARG A 105 13.25 -2.37 -1.87
CA ARG A 105 12.97 -3.48 -2.79
C ARG A 105 11.74 -4.32 -2.39
N THR A 106 10.79 -3.73 -1.67
CA THR A 106 9.48 -4.35 -1.40
C THR A 106 8.50 -4.15 -2.56
N VAL A 107 8.94 -3.39 -3.58
CA VAL A 107 8.28 -3.24 -4.89
C VAL A 107 9.15 -3.92 -5.94
N ALA A 108 8.57 -4.75 -6.81
CA ALA A 108 9.30 -5.51 -7.81
C ALA A 108 8.42 -5.86 -9.02
N ASN A 109 9.06 -6.19 -10.14
CA ASN A 109 8.38 -6.70 -11.34
C ASN A 109 7.89 -8.15 -11.18
N ARG A 110 8.32 -8.85 -10.14
CA ARG A 110 7.87 -10.20 -9.80
C ARG A 110 7.70 -10.31 -8.29
N LEU A 111 6.51 -10.68 -7.87
CA LEU A 111 6.14 -10.88 -6.47
C LEU A 111 5.72 -12.33 -6.27
N PHE A 112 6.05 -12.89 -5.11
CA PHE A 112 5.66 -14.23 -4.70
C PHE A 112 4.82 -14.14 -3.44
N PHE A 113 3.70 -14.82 -3.46
CA PHE A 113 2.80 -14.99 -2.32
C PHE A 113 2.87 -16.48 -1.93
N PRO A 114 3.34 -16.80 -0.74
CA PRO A 114 3.66 -18.20 -0.39
C PRO A 114 2.42 -19.07 -0.26
N GLU A 115 1.27 -18.46 0.01
CA GLU A 115 0.05 -19.21 0.31
C GLU A 115 -1.19 -18.48 -0.20
N LEU A 116 -2.17 -19.25 -0.68
CA LEU A 116 -3.54 -18.82 -0.98
C LEU A 116 -4.48 -19.82 -0.33
N TYR A 117 -5.37 -19.34 0.53
CA TYR A 117 -6.33 -20.17 1.26
C TYR A 117 -7.61 -20.39 0.47
N SER A 118 -7.96 -21.63 0.18
CA SER A 118 -9.21 -21.98 -0.55
C SER A 118 -10.46 -21.95 0.32
N GLY A 119 -10.32 -21.96 1.64
CA GLY A 119 -11.44 -22.02 2.61
C GLY A 119 -11.77 -20.71 3.30
N ALA A 120 -11.07 -19.63 2.96
CA ALA A 120 -11.28 -18.29 3.50
C ALA A 120 -11.50 -17.28 2.38
N TYR A 121 -12.01 -16.09 2.73
CA TYR A 121 -12.03 -14.95 1.80
C TYR A 121 -10.61 -14.44 1.64
N ASP A 122 -9.90 -15.05 0.70
CA ASP A 122 -8.54 -14.66 0.36
C ASP A 122 -8.55 -13.84 -0.93
N TRP A 123 -7.91 -12.70 -0.93
CA TRP A 123 -7.84 -11.80 -2.07
C TRP A 123 -6.45 -11.19 -2.20
N LEU A 124 -6.05 -11.01 -3.43
CA LEU A 124 -4.77 -10.40 -3.79
C LEU A 124 -5.00 -9.05 -4.43
N ARG A 125 -4.34 -8.03 -3.92
CA ARG A 125 -4.32 -6.72 -4.54
C ARG A 125 -2.94 -6.41 -5.12
N VAL A 126 -2.92 -6.05 -6.39
CA VAL A 126 -1.73 -5.57 -7.10
C VAL A 126 -1.91 -4.08 -7.37
N PHE A 127 -0.89 -3.32 -7.06
CA PHE A 127 -0.85 -1.87 -7.25
C PHE A 127 0.35 -1.50 -8.11
N ASN A 128 0.10 -0.74 -9.18
CA ASN A 128 1.14 -0.20 -10.05
C ASN A 128 1.68 1.10 -9.42
N VAL A 129 2.96 1.12 -9.09
CA VAL A 129 3.65 2.30 -8.52
C VAL A 129 4.39 3.12 -9.57
N SER A 130 4.33 2.72 -10.87
CA SER A 130 4.93 3.47 -11.97
C SER A 130 3.96 4.47 -12.58
N GLU A 131 4.48 5.44 -13.30
CA GLU A 131 3.68 6.42 -14.07
C GLU A 131 3.19 5.84 -15.41
N MET A 132 3.63 4.63 -15.78
CA MET A 132 3.24 3.96 -17.02
C MET A 132 2.27 2.81 -16.70
N GLU A 133 1.38 2.52 -17.65
CA GLU A 133 0.54 1.32 -17.59
C GLU A 133 1.41 0.06 -17.49
N ALA A 134 1.06 -0.85 -16.59
CA ALA A 134 1.71 -2.14 -16.43
C ALA A 134 0.81 -3.29 -16.89
N LEU A 135 1.40 -4.24 -17.63
CA LEU A 135 0.74 -5.52 -17.94
C LEU A 135 1.12 -6.54 -16.87
N ILE A 136 0.13 -7.08 -16.19
CA ILE A 136 0.36 -8.09 -15.15
C ILE A 136 -0.10 -9.46 -15.60
N SER A 137 0.61 -10.48 -15.09
CA SER A 137 0.20 -11.88 -15.16
C SER A 137 0.27 -12.49 -13.77
N ILE A 138 -0.77 -13.24 -13.41
CA ILE A 138 -0.87 -13.91 -12.11
C ILE A 138 -0.97 -15.41 -12.38
N VAL A 139 -0.12 -16.20 -11.70
CA VAL A 139 -0.11 -17.65 -11.80
C VAL A 139 -0.22 -18.26 -10.42
N ALA A 140 -1.30 -19.01 -10.18
CA ALA A 140 -1.45 -19.81 -8.98
C ALA A 140 -0.99 -21.26 -9.26
N ARG A 141 -0.22 -21.82 -8.32
CA ARG A 141 0.29 -23.19 -8.39
C ARG A 141 -0.10 -23.97 -7.15
N ASP A 142 -0.30 -25.30 -7.33
CA ASP A 142 -0.47 -26.21 -6.21
C ASP A 142 0.88 -26.54 -5.52
N VAL A 143 0.83 -27.35 -4.49
CA VAL A 143 2.01 -27.79 -3.72
C VAL A 143 3.02 -28.58 -4.56
N ASN A 144 2.62 -29.11 -5.72
CA ASN A 144 3.46 -29.84 -6.67
C ASN A 144 4.02 -28.94 -7.78
N GLY A 145 3.74 -27.63 -7.73
CA GLY A 145 4.15 -26.64 -8.72
C GLY A 145 3.30 -26.61 -10.01
N ARG A 146 2.22 -27.39 -10.10
CA ARG A 146 1.33 -27.38 -11.26
C ARG A 146 0.47 -26.10 -11.26
N ILE A 147 0.28 -25.52 -12.45
CA ILE A 147 -0.60 -24.34 -12.60
C ILE A 147 -2.05 -24.77 -12.39
N VAL A 148 -2.70 -24.22 -11.38
CA VAL A 148 -4.13 -24.44 -11.07
C VAL A 148 -4.99 -23.29 -11.58
N ARG A 149 -4.43 -22.08 -11.71
CA ARG A 149 -5.11 -20.91 -12.26
C ARG A 149 -4.12 -19.91 -12.83
N GLN A 150 -4.55 -19.22 -13.88
CA GLN A 150 -3.74 -18.19 -14.53
C GLN A 150 -4.62 -17.03 -15.01
N LEU A 151 -4.12 -15.81 -14.81
CA LEU A 151 -4.60 -14.57 -15.42
C LEU A 151 -3.44 -13.96 -16.21
N GLN A 152 -3.66 -13.61 -17.47
CA GLN A 152 -2.61 -13.02 -18.32
C GLN A 152 -3.03 -11.69 -18.92
N GLY A 153 -2.06 -10.79 -19.09
CA GLY A 153 -2.20 -9.57 -19.88
C GLY A 153 -3.21 -8.58 -19.30
N ARG A 154 -3.42 -8.55 -17.99
CA ARG A 154 -4.29 -7.55 -17.38
C ARG A 154 -3.55 -6.22 -17.28
N ALA A 155 -4.06 -5.19 -17.96
CA ALA A 155 -3.55 -3.83 -17.81
C ALA A 155 -3.99 -3.21 -16.47
N ILE A 156 -3.05 -2.54 -15.79
CA ILE A 156 -3.31 -1.72 -14.62
C ILE A 156 -2.57 -0.37 -14.74
N SER A 157 -3.27 0.71 -14.48
CA SER A 157 -2.75 2.08 -14.44
C SER A 157 -2.27 2.46 -13.05
#